data_d5ad5c8e175addfb8ffa37377a454ce3
#
_entry.id   d5ad5c8e175addfb8ffa37377a454ce3
#
_cell.length_a   1.000
_cell.length_b   1.000
_cell.length_c   1.000
_cell.angle_alpha   90.00
_cell.angle_beta   90.00
_cell.angle_gamma   90.00
#
_symmetry.space_group_name_H-M   'P 1'
#
loop_
_entity.id
_entity.type
_entity.pdbx_description
1 polymer ?
#
loop_
_entity_poly.entity_id
_entity_poly.type
_entity_poly.pdbx_seq_one_letter_code
_entity_poly.pdbx_strand_id
1 'polypeptide(L)'
;MRLFFYSVLLAKNFLSKAGIWVKYKNNQSVLVVIYAQNSGRVLMLQRRDDTDFWQSVTGSLEPGETPKETAMREVWEEVRLKISENSTELFDCNESVEFEIFPHFRYKYAPNVTHCQEHWFLLSVEQEFIPELTEHLAFQWVSPTQAIKITKSPNNAEAIRKYLLDLTK
;
A
#
# COMPACT_ATOMS: atom_id res chain seq x y z
N MET A 1 26.56 21.61 9.00
CA MET A 1 26.84 20.25 8.50
C MET A 1 26.29 19.26 9.50
N ARG A 2 25.07 18.74 9.29
CA ARG A 2 24.45 17.74 10.16
C ARG A 2 24.75 16.36 9.59
N LEU A 3 25.52 15.59 10.33
CA LEU A 3 25.75 14.16 10.09
C LEU A 3 24.44 13.41 10.33
N PHE A 4 23.89 12.83 9.27
CA PHE A 4 22.83 11.82 9.37
C PHE A 4 23.45 10.53 9.91
N PHE A 5 23.18 10.22 11.16
CA PHE A 5 23.40 8.87 11.68
C PHE A 5 22.31 7.96 11.11
N TYR A 6 22.64 7.19 10.09
CA TYR A 6 21.88 6.03 9.71
C TYR A 6 22.01 4.99 10.83
N SER A 7 21.01 4.92 11.68
CA SER A 7 20.86 3.75 12.56
C SER A 7 20.36 2.59 11.70
N VAL A 8 21.30 1.76 11.26
CA VAL A 8 21.02 0.47 10.63
C VAL A 8 20.49 -0.46 11.72
N LEU A 9 19.18 -0.46 11.96
CA LEU A 9 18.57 -1.48 12.79
C LEU A 9 18.34 -2.71 11.91
N LEU A 10 19.00 -3.80 12.29
CA LEU A 10 19.05 -5.11 11.68
C LEU A 10 17.66 -5.63 11.22
N ALA A 11 17.32 -5.42 9.95
CA ALA A 11 16.43 -6.35 9.27
C ALA A 11 17.09 -7.74 9.37
N LYS A 12 16.37 -8.76 9.82
CA LYS A 12 16.88 -10.13 9.93
C LYS A 12 17.28 -10.60 8.53
N ASN A 13 18.54 -10.40 8.19
CA ASN A 13 19.13 -10.87 6.96
C ASN A 13 19.51 -12.33 7.17
N PHE A 14 18.85 -13.24 6.46
CA PHE A 14 19.27 -14.63 6.40
C PHE A 14 20.32 -14.79 5.30
N LEU A 15 21.46 -15.41 5.63
CA LEU A 15 22.44 -15.83 4.64
C LEU A 15 21.77 -16.92 3.77
N SER A 16 21.66 -16.70 2.47
CA SER A 16 21.32 -17.77 1.53
C SER A 16 22.45 -18.78 1.48
N LYS A 17 22.18 -20.03 1.08
CA LYS A 17 23.21 -21.09 0.89
C LYS A 17 24.35 -20.66 -0.06
N ALA A 18 24.22 -19.59 -0.79
CA ALA A 18 25.20 -19.00 -1.71
C ALA A 18 25.96 -17.79 -1.12
N GLY A 19 25.76 -17.44 0.17
CA GLY A 19 26.40 -16.28 0.80
C GLY A 19 25.87 -14.92 0.38
N ILE A 20 24.71 -14.87 -0.27
CA ILE A 20 24.07 -13.63 -0.72
C ILE A 20 23.07 -13.17 0.37
N TRP A 21 23.16 -11.90 0.77
CA TRP A 21 22.20 -11.30 1.69
C TRP A 21 20.86 -11.09 0.99
N VAL A 22 19.81 -11.76 1.45
CA VAL A 22 18.44 -11.60 0.93
C VAL A 22 17.66 -10.73 1.90
N LYS A 23 17.17 -9.57 1.42
CA LYS A 23 16.25 -8.73 2.18
C LYS A 23 14.82 -9.19 1.90
N TYR A 24 14.18 -9.81 2.89
CA TYR A 24 12.78 -10.17 2.83
C TYR A 24 11.87 -8.99 3.20
N LYS A 25 10.67 -8.96 2.63
CA LYS A 25 9.62 -8.03 3.03
C LYS A 25 9.10 -8.36 4.43
N ASN A 26 8.74 -7.30 5.18
CA ASN A 26 7.97 -7.43 6.42
C ASN A 26 6.56 -7.97 6.09
N ASN A 27 6.00 -8.79 6.96
CA ASN A 27 4.64 -9.28 6.86
C ASN A 27 3.59 -8.35 7.48
N GLN A 28 3.99 -7.15 7.88
CA GLN A 28 3.10 -6.02 8.18
C GLN A 28 3.09 -5.09 6.98
N SER A 29 1.92 -4.71 6.52
CA SER A 29 1.74 -3.84 5.36
C SER A 29 0.64 -2.80 5.59
N VAL A 30 0.56 -1.84 4.70
CA VAL A 30 -0.53 -0.87 4.65
C VAL A 30 -1.25 -0.98 3.32
N LEU A 31 -2.53 -0.63 3.34
CA LEU A 31 -3.36 -0.37 2.18
C LEU A 31 -3.88 1.06 2.31
N VAL A 32 -3.65 1.90 1.30
CA VAL A 32 -4.15 3.28 1.26
C VAL A 32 -5.07 3.46 0.07
N VAL A 33 -6.36 3.57 0.33
CA VAL A 33 -7.36 3.87 -0.72
C VAL A 33 -7.42 5.38 -0.92
N ILE A 34 -7.01 5.86 -2.09
CA ILE A 34 -7.03 7.27 -2.46
C ILE A 34 -8.31 7.54 -3.27
N TYR A 35 -9.09 8.52 -2.84
CA TYR A 35 -10.31 8.90 -3.55
C TYR A 35 -10.42 10.43 -3.66
N ALA A 36 -11.03 10.89 -4.75
CA ALA A 36 -11.26 12.30 -5.01
C ALA A 36 -12.65 12.73 -4.53
N GLN A 37 -12.70 13.78 -3.70
CA GLN A 37 -13.96 14.28 -3.12
C GLN A 37 -14.93 14.80 -4.19
N ASN A 38 -14.40 15.50 -5.22
CA ASN A 38 -15.22 16.12 -6.26
C ASN A 38 -15.92 15.10 -7.18
N SER A 39 -15.28 13.96 -7.46
CA SER A 39 -15.79 12.94 -8.39
C SER A 39 -16.29 11.66 -7.71
N GLY A 40 -15.88 11.42 -6.47
CA GLY A 40 -16.11 10.16 -5.76
C GLY A 40 -15.33 8.97 -6.35
N ARG A 41 -14.41 9.22 -7.30
CA ARG A 41 -13.64 8.15 -7.95
C ARG A 41 -12.38 7.78 -7.14
N VAL A 42 -11.95 6.54 -7.33
CA VAL A 42 -10.83 5.90 -6.64
C VAL A 42 -9.65 5.79 -7.59
N LEU A 43 -8.45 6.08 -7.10
CA LEU A 43 -7.21 5.86 -7.83
C LEU A 43 -6.80 4.39 -7.77
N MET A 44 -6.64 3.78 -8.93
CA MET A 44 -6.16 2.41 -9.07
C MET A 44 -4.89 2.37 -9.91
N LEU A 45 -3.92 1.57 -9.48
CA LEU A 45 -2.58 1.45 -10.03
C LEU A 45 -2.37 0.04 -10.62
N GLN A 46 -1.84 -0.05 -11.83
CA GLN A 46 -1.57 -1.32 -12.50
C GLN A 46 -0.21 -1.88 -12.09
N ARG A 47 -0.18 -3.10 -11.59
CA ARG A 47 1.07 -3.77 -11.17
C ARG A 47 1.94 -4.14 -12.37
N ARG A 48 3.26 -4.11 -12.17
CA ARG A 48 4.24 -4.59 -13.18
C ARG A 48 4.39 -6.10 -13.20
N ASP A 49 4.26 -6.73 -12.03
CA ASP A 49 4.45 -8.16 -11.84
C ASP A 49 3.20 -9.00 -12.12
N ASP A 50 2.05 -8.34 -12.28
CA ASP A 50 0.77 -8.93 -12.71
C ASP A 50 -0.07 -7.82 -13.35
N THR A 51 -0.04 -7.73 -14.68
CA THR A 51 -0.66 -6.63 -15.44
C THR A 51 -2.19 -6.62 -15.42
N ASP A 52 -2.83 -7.73 -15.03
CA ASP A 52 -4.27 -7.80 -14.81
C ASP A 52 -4.68 -7.40 -13.39
N PHE A 53 -3.70 -7.11 -12.53
CA PHE A 53 -3.93 -6.74 -11.16
C PHE A 53 -3.82 -5.21 -10.97
N TRP A 54 -4.96 -4.59 -10.73
CA TRP A 54 -5.09 -3.21 -10.31
C TRP A 54 -5.28 -3.13 -8.80
N GLN A 55 -4.67 -2.15 -8.17
CA GLN A 55 -4.71 -2.00 -6.71
C GLN A 55 -4.61 -0.55 -6.27
N SER A 56 -5.02 -0.28 -5.04
CA SER A 56 -4.69 0.95 -4.31
C SER A 56 -3.22 0.96 -3.92
N VAL A 57 -2.72 2.05 -3.33
CA VAL A 57 -1.35 2.11 -2.79
C VAL A 57 -1.18 1.08 -1.69
N THR A 58 -0.10 0.30 -1.74
CA THR A 58 0.23 -0.70 -0.72
C THR A 58 1.73 -0.87 -0.58
N GLY A 59 2.17 -1.20 0.62
CA GLY A 59 3.58 -1.51 0.87
C GLY A 59 3.82 -2.04 2.28
N SER A 60 4.99 -2.65 2.45
CA SER A 60 5.39 -3.25 3.73
C SER A 60 6.06 -2.21 4.63
N LEU A 61 5.86 -2.37 5.94
CA LEU A 61 6.53 -1.55 6.94
C LEU A 61 8.05 -1.76 6.85
N GLU A 62 8.80 -0.67 6.93
CA GLU A 62 10.23 -0.72 7.16
C GLU A 62 10.55 -0.76 8.67
N PRO A 63 11.77 -1.20 9.05
CA PRO A 63 12.14 -1.26 10.46
C PRO A 63 11.95 0.07 11.18
N GLY A 64 11.20 0.06 12.30
CA GLY A 64 10.92 1.24 13.12
C GLY A 64 9.76 2.11 12.65
N GLU A 65 9.15 1.81 11.50
CA GLU A 65 7.98 2.54 11.02
C GLU A 65 6.70 2.12 11.75
N THR A 66 5.86 3.11 12.01
CA THR A 66 4.43 2.89 12.31
C THR A 66 3.65 2.68 11.01
N PRO A 67 2.46 2.06 11.05
CA PRO A 67 1.61 1.96 9.86
C PRO A 67 1.31 3.31 9.19
N LYS A 68 1.08 4.36 9.96
CA LYS A 68 0.85 5.72 9.42
C LYS A 68 2.06 6.27 8.67
N GLU A 69 3.26 6.13 9.23
CA GLU A 69 4.50 6.54 8.57
C GLU A 69 4.72 5.77 7.27
N THR A 70 4.44 4.46 7.28
CA THR A 70 4.50 3.63 6.08
C THR A 70 3.49 4.09 5.03
N ALA A 71 2.25 4.38 5.43
CA ALA A 71 1.21 4.88 4.51
C ALA A 71 1.66 6.19 3.82
N MET A 72 2.21 7.13 4.58
CA MET A 72 2.72 8.40 4.05
C MET A 72 3.89 8.19 3.09
N ARG A 73 4.83 7.30 3.44
CA ARG A 73 6.00 6.97 2.60
C ARG A 73 5.57 6.29 1.30
N GLU A 74 4.72 5.27 1.36
CA GLU A 74 4.27 4.54 0.18
C GLU A 74 3.46 5.42 -0.78
N VAL A 75 2.61 6.30 -0.28
CA VAL A 75 1.90 7.28 -1.13
C VAL A 75 2.89 8.18 -1.85
N TRP A 76 3.92 8.67 -1.16
CA TRP A 76 4.97 9.45 -1.80
C TRP A 76 5.76 8.64 -2.83
N GLU A 77 6.15 7.41 -2.49
CA GLU A 77 6.96 6.57 -3.38
C GLU A 77 6.18 6.17 -4.64
N GLU A 78 4.91 5.77 -4.51
CA GLU A 78 4.14 5.22 -5.62
C GLU A 78 3.47 6.28 -6.51
N VAL A 79 3.07 7.42 -5.96
CA VAL A 79 2.27 8.43 -6.70
C VAL A 79 2.78 9.86 -6.57
N ARG A 80 3.86 10.09 -5.81
CA ARG A 80 4.47 11.41 -5.55
C ARG A 80 3.54 12.44 -4.90
N LEU A 81 2.57 11.97 -4.15
CA LEU A 81 1.71 12.84 -3.34
C LEU A 81 2.28 12.96 -1.93
N LYS A 82 2.66 14.17 -1.54
CA LYS A 82 3.18 14.45 -0.20
C LYS A 82 2.03 14.74 0.76
N ILE A 83 1.96 13.93 1.82
CA ILE A 83 1.01 14.12 2.93
C ILE A 83 1.75 14.79 4.09
N SER A 84 1.21 15.88 4.67
CA SER A 84 1.78 16.43 5.89
C SER A 84 1.42 15.58 7.11
N GLU A 85 2.31 15.54 8.12
CA GLU A 85 2.10 14.75 9.34
C GLU A 85 0.83 15.14 10.12
N ASN A 86 0.42 16.42 9.99
CA ASN A 86 -0.78 16.97 10.63
C ASN A 86 -2.02 16.96 9.72
N SER A 87 -1.93 16.33 8.54
CA SER A 87 -3.05 16.26 7.61
C SER A 87 -4.20 15.42 8.18
N THR A 88 -5.41 15.94 8.08
CA THR A 88 -6.64 15.18 8.37
C THR A 88 -7.15 14.40 7.17
N GLU A 89 -6.50 14.53 6.03
CA GLU A 89 -6.87 13.87 4.77
C GLU A 89 -6.53 12.36 4.78
N LEU A 90 -5.46 11.98 5.52
CA LEU A 90 -5.11 10.58 5.76
C LEU A 90 -5.85 10.07 6.99
N PHE A 91 -6.89 9.29 6.77
CA PHE A 91 -7.72 8.69 7.80
C PHE A 91 -7.25 7.28 8.11
N ASP A 92 -6.89 7.02 9.36
CA ASP A 92 -6.62 5.67 9.87
C ASP A 92 -7.95 4.99 10.18
N CYS A 93 -8.24 3.89 9.49
CA CYS A 93 -9.45 3.11 9.72
C CYS A 93 -9.44 2.37 11.07
N ASN A 94 -8.30 2.33 11.76
CA ASN A 94 -8.06 1.53 12.97
C ASN A 94 -8.45 0.07 12.76
N GLU A 95 -8.22 -0.43 11.56
CA GLU A 95 -8.58 -1.77 11.14
C GLU A 95 -7.37 -2.42 10.46
N SER A 96 -7.14 -3.68 10.81
CA SER A 96 -6.14 -4.50 10.14
C SER A 96 -6.70 -5.88 9.85
N VAL A 97 -6.33 -6.44 8.71
CA VAL A 97 -6.81 -7.72 8.22
C VAL A 97 -5.63 -8.63 7.94
N GLU A 98 -5.69 -9.85 8.49
CA GLU A 98 -4.73 -10.89 8.12
C GLU A 98 -5.20 -11.58 6.84
N PHE A 99 -4.29 -11.78 5.89
CA PHE A 99 -4.56 -12.51 4.67
C PHE A 99 -3.41 -13.42 4.27
N GLU A 100 -3.74 -14.47 3.55
CA GLU A 100 -2.74 -15.38 2.97
C GLU A 100 -2.08 -14.72 1.76
N ILE A 101 -0.74 -14.69 1.76
CA ILE A 101 0.04 -14.15 0.65
C ILE A 101 -0.15 -15.04 -0.57
N PHE A 102 -0.49 -14.45 -1.72
CA PHE A 102 -0.62 -15.20 -2.96
C PHE A 102 0.64 -16.03 -3.24
N PRO A 103 0.50 -17.32 -3.60
CA PRO A 103 1.64 -18.23 -3.76
C PRO A 103 2.77 -17.67 -4.64
N HIS A 104 2.43 -16.97 -5.73
CA HIS A 104 3.40 -16.41 -6.66
C HIS A 104 4.13 -15.15 -6.13
N PHE A 105 3.71 -14.59 -4.97
CA PHE A 105 4.40 -13.49 -4.30
C PHE A 105 5.18 -13.93 -3.05
N ARG A 106 5.04 -15.18 -2.60
CA ARG A 106 5.68 -15.67 -1.36
C ARG A 106 7.21 -15.59 -1.39
N TYR A 107 7.83 -15.64 -2.56
CA TYR A 107 9.28 -15.50 -2.70
C TYR A 107 9.84 -14.18 -2.17
N LYS A 108 9.00 -13.16 -2.02
CA LYS A 108 9.36 -11.85 -1.47
C LYS A 108 9.50 -11.83 0.05
N TYR A 109 9.03 -12.87 0.72
CA TYR A 109 8.97 -13.01 2.17
C TYR A 109 9.87 -14.15 2.66
N ALA A 110 10.18 -14.18 3.96
CA ALA A 110 10.92 -15.30 4.54
C ALA A 110 10.19 -16.65 4.32
N PRO A 111 10.91 -17.78 4.19
CA PRO A 111 10.32 -19.06 3.76
C PRO A 111 9.15 -19.57 4.60
N ASN A 112 9.10 -19.20 5.89
CA ASN A 112 8.04 -19.60 6.83
C ASN A 112 6.89 -18.60 6.93
N VAL A 113 6.96 -17.47 6.20
CA VAL A 113 5.93 -16.42 6.21
C VAL A 113 4.92 -16.72 5.11
N THR A 114 3.69 -17.02 5.51
CA THR A 114 2.57 -17.35 4.61
C THR A 114 1.45 -16.33 4.65
N HIS A 115 1.40 -15.52 5.71
CA HIS A 115 0.36 -14.52 5.94
C HIS A 115 0.95 -13.14 6.18
N CYS A 116 0.19 -12.14 5.79
CA CYS A 116 0.49 -10.73 5.99
C CYS A 116 -0.66 -10.08 6.75
N GLN A 117 -0.33 -9.12 7.64
CA GLN A 117 -1.31 -8.27 8.28
C GLN A 117 -1.29 -6.90 7.61
N GLU A 118 -2.44 -6.44 7.14
CA GLU A 118 -2.57 -5.20 6.37
C GLU A 118 -3.43 -4.20 7.14
N HIS A 119 -2.84 -3.02 7.41
CA HIS A 119 -3.51 -1.89 8.06
C HIS A 119 -4.14 -0.98 7.02
N TRP A 120 -5.39 -0.58 7.23
CA TRP A 120 -6.16 0.18 6.25
C TRP A 120 -6.21 1.67 6.53
N PHE A 121 -6.00 2.44 5.48
CA PHE A 121 -6.08 3.89 5.46
C PHE A 121 -6.92 4.37 4.28
N LEU A 122 -7.58 5.52 4.47
CA LEU A 122 -8.21 6.28 3.40
C LEU A 122 -7.48 7.60 3.24
N LEU A 123 -7.25 8.02 2.01
CA LEU A 123 -6.70 9.32 1.70
C LEU A 123 -7.68 10.08 0.79
N SER A 124 -8.27 11.13 1.31
CA SER A 124 -9.11 12.02 0.52
C SER A 124 -8.25 13.10 -0.15
N VAL A 125 -8.46 13.28 -1.45
CA VAL A 125 -7.93 14.42 -2.19
C VAL A 125 -9.09 15.26 -2.70
N GLU A 126 -8.88 16.57 -2.83
CA GLU A 126 -9.95 17.48 -3.24
C GLU A 126 -10.44 17.16 -4.66
N GLN A 127 -9.50 16.89 -5.56
CA GLN A 127 -9.78 16.52 -6.96
C GLN A 127 -8.79 15.49 -7.48
N GLU A 128 -9.14 14.84 -8.59
CA GLU A 128 -8.25 13.90 -9.26
C GLU A 128 -6.96 14.60 -9.71
N PHE A 129 -5.85 13.88 -9.62
CA PHE A 129 -4.54 14.36 -10.07
C PHE A 129 -3.89 13.31 -10.98
N ILE A 130 -2.87 13.71 -11.69
CA ILE A 130 -2.02 12.82 -12.49
C ILE A 130 -0.85 12.37 -11.62
N PRO A 131 -0.80 11.10 -11.17
CA PRO A 131 0.29 10.61 -10.36
C PRO A 131 1.59 10.49 -11.17
N GLU A 132 2.71 10.72 -10.51
CA GLU A 132 4.02 10.37 -11.06
C GLU A 132 4.34 8.94 -10.66
N LEU A 133 4.23 8.01 -11.60
CA LEU A 133 4.41 6.58 -11.36
C LEU A 133 5.89 6.20 -11.34
N THR A 134 6.29 5.44 -10.33
CA THR A 134 7.66 4.91 -10.17
C THR A 134 7.72 3.40 -10.28
N GLU A 135 6.72 2.70 -9.74
CA GLU A 135 6.68 1.24 -9.63
C GLU A 135 5.56 0.60 -10.45
N HIS A 136 4.56 1.37 -10.87
CA HIS A 136 3.37 0.90 -11.57
C HIS A 136 3.41 1.23 -13.07
N LEU A 137 2.69 0.46 -13.89
CA LEU A 137 2.66 0.64 -15.34
C LEU A 137 1.72 1.77 -15.76
N ALA A 138 0.57 1.88 -15.10
CA ALA A 138 -0.48 2.82 -15.42
C ALA A 138 -1.33 3.14 -14.20
N PHE A 139 -2.14 4.17 -14.31
CA PHE A 139 -3.17 4.53 -13.33
C PHE A 139 -4.50 4.79 -14.01
N GLN A 140 -5.57 4.69 -13.24
CA GLN A 140 -6.89 5.17 -13.65
C GLN A 140 -7.70 5.61 -12.43
N TRP A 141 -8.54 6.61 -12.64
CA TRP A 141 -9.57 7.02 -11.70
C TRP A 141 -10.89 6.38 -12.13
N VAL A 142 -11.46 5.54 -11.27
CA VAL A 142 -12.66 4.76 -11.56
C VAL A 142 -13.67 4.87 -10.44
N SER A 143 -14.94 4.57 -10.73
CA SER A 143 -15.96 4.47 -9.68
C SER A 143 -15.57 3.41 -8.64
N PRO A 144 -16.00 3.53 -7.36
CA PRO A 144 -15.79 2.49 -6.37
C PRO A 144 -16.23 1.10 -6.83
N THR A 145 -17.38 1.01 -7.50
CA THR A 145 -17.90 -0.26 -8.06
C THR A 145 -16.96 -0.85 -9.10
N GLN A 146 -16.38 -0.02 -9.97
CA GLN A 146 -15.41 -0.49 -10.97
C GLN A 146 -14.09 -0.88 -10.31
N ALA A 147 -13.60 -0.12 -9.32
CA ALA A 147 -12.40 -0.44 -8.58
C ALA A 147 -12.47 -1.84 -7.92
N ILE A 148 -13.61 -2.16 -7.31
CA ILE A 148 -13.87 -3.49 -6.73
C ILE A 148 -13.77 -4.61 -7.79
N LYS A 149 -14.21 -4.35 -9.02
CA LYS A 149 -14.19 -5.35 -10.10
C LYS A 149 -12.78 -5.62 -10.65
N ILE A 150 -11.91 -4.61 -10.68
CA ILE A 150 -10.59 -4.71 -11.34
C ILE A 150 -9.47 -5.11 -10.39
N THR A 151 -9.68 -5.02 -9.07
CA THR A 151 -8.69 -5.50 -8.12
C THR A 151 -8.77 -7.01 -7.92
N LYS A 152 -7.62 -7.68 -7.86
CA LYS A 152 -7.53 -9.09 -7.47
C LYS A 152 -7.39 -9.26 -5.95
N SER A 153 -7.23 -8.14 -5.20
CA SER A 153 -7.12 -8.18 -3.74
C SER A 153 -8.50 -8.14 -3.10
N PRO A 154 -8.93 -9.20 -2.39
CA PRO A 154 -10.17 -9.20 -1.62
C PRO A 154 -10.20 -8.10 -0.56
N ASN A 155 -9.07 -7.81 0.09
CA ASN A 155 -8.95 -6.76 1.09
C ASN A 155 -9.16 -5.38 0.49
N ASN A 156 -8.55 -5.11 -0.66
CA ASN A 156 -8.73 -3.84 -1.37
C ASN A 156 -10.20 -3.64 -1.79
N ALA A 157 -10.82 -4.68 -2.33
CA ALA A 157 -12.24 -4.65 -2.68
C ALA A 157 -13.12 -4.39 -1.45
N GLU A 158 -12.84 -5.04 -0.32
CA GLU A 158 -13.60 -4.89 0.92
C GLU A 158 -13.42 -3.49 1.54
N ALA A 159 -12.21 -2.96 1.59
CA ALA A 159 -11.97 -1.61 2.07
C ALA A 159 -12.74 -0.57 1.24
N ILE A 160 -12.72 -0.68 -0.07
CA ILE A 160 -13.48 0.22 -0.98
C ILE A 160 -14.99 0.08 -0.73
N ARG A 161 -15.50 -1.14 -0.62
CA ARG A 161 -16.92 -1.39 -0.37
C ARG A 161 -17.36 -0.76 0.95
N LYS A 162 -16.66 -1.08 2.02
CA LYS A 162 -17.02 -0.64 3.37
C LYS A 162 -16.99 0.87 3.52
N TYR A 163 -15.95 1.52 3.01
CA TYR A 163 -15.71 2.94 3.28
C TYR A 163 -16.20 3.89 2.19
N LEU A 164 -16.44 3.43 0.97
CA LEU A 164 -16.83 4.30 -0.14
C LEU A 164 -18.21 3.97 -0.73
N LEU A 165 -18.78 2.79 -0.44
CA LEU A 165 -20.13 2.44 -0.93
C LEU A 165 -21.15 2.39 0.23
N ASP A 166 -20.81 1.81 1.36
CA ASP A 166 -21.79 1.58 2.45
C ASP A 166 -22.09 2.84 3.26
N LEU A 167 -21.23 3.88 3.19
CA LEU A 167 -21.45 5.17 3.85
C LEU A 167 -22.41 6.11 3.08
N THR A 168 -22.86 5.73 1.90
CA THR A 168 -23.77 6.51 1.05
C THR A 168 -25.25 6.14 1.24
N LYS A 169 -25.56 5.34 2.28
CA LYS A 169 -26.95 4.98 2.64
C LYS A 169 -27.47 5.78 3.83
#